data_153b0169fc024c3d13379cfac0dcb487
#
_entry.id   153b0169fc024c3d13379cfac0dcb487
#
_cell.length_a   1.000
_cell.length_b   1.000
_cell.length_c   1.000
_cell.angle_alpha   90.00
_cell.angle_beta   90.00
_cell.angle_gamma   90.00
#
_symmetry.space_group_name_H-M   'P 1'
#
loop_
_entity.id
_entity.type
_entity.pdbx_description
1 polymer ?
#
loop_
_entity_poly.entity_id
_entity_poly.type
_entity_poly.pdbx_seq_one_letter_code
_entity_poly.pdbx_strand_id
1 'polypeptide(L)'
;MIRALEGNRAMVRSGLLGIIALAFLQGAALAQMHGQHASEAACEEPTLRCATKVTPAFGPDGTLWLAWMAGGQVSVASSPDAGRSFSAPTQVTTKRLNLDWGPDARPKIVVDRKGGIALAFSIFRDEAFNGQVLYTRSSDGGKSFAELRPITANNESQRFEALALDQDGTVFAAWLDKRNRVPAKEAGRRYEGAGLFFASSRDGSATYAEAKLARDNTCECCRLGLTFAAPGRPAVIFRNIFEGGVRDHAVMTFADVSTPGEIHRVSNDDWQINACPHHGPSLTVAPNGTYHVAWYTNGKARKGLFYAHSRDEGRTFSAPMALGQPGRNPTRPYVLASAVGTVMVWKEFDGEKTSVQMTISRDDGETWSPPKTISSTTDTSDHPLLVSNGQQVYLSWMTKADGFRLTAIEDQP
;
A
#
# COMPACT_ATOMS: atom_id res chain seq x y z
N MET A 1 -28.69 -53.67 -64.77
CA MET A 1 -27.43 -54.44 -64.56
C MET A 1 -26.70 -53.75 -63.43
N ILE A 2 -26.92 -54.17 -62.19
CA ILE A 2 -26.16 -55.17 -61.43
C ILE A 2 -24.71 -54.69 -61.19
N ARG A 3 -24.42 -54.34 -60.01
CA ARG A 3 -23.57 -54.75 -58.89
C ARG A 3 -23.07 -53.51 -58.10
N ALA A 4 -23.46 -53.23 -56.92
CA ALA A 4 -23.03 -53.80 -55.64
C ALA A 4 -21.50 -53.83 -55.45
N LEU A 5 -20.99 -53.09 -54.49
CA LEU A 5 -20.03 -53.58 -53.50
C LEU A 5 -19.84 -52.62 -52.37
N GLU A 6 -20.02 -53.17 -51.25
CA GLU A 6 -19.79 -52.88 -49.88
C GLU A 6 -18.43 -52.26 -49.52
N GLY A 7 -18.40 -51.57 -48.40
CA GLY A 7 -17.26 -51.66 -47.48
C GLY A 7 -16.51 -50.34 -47.22
N ASN A 8 -16.85 -49.61 -46.15
CA ASN A 8 -16.05 -49.53 -44.94
C ASN A 8 -16.59 -48.51 -43.96
N ARG A 9 -17.23 -49.03 -42.95
CA ARG A 9 -17.41 -48.34 -41.68
C ARG A 9 -16.18 -48.62 -40.87
N ALA A 10 -15.32 -47.62 -40.62
CA ALA A 10 -14.49 -47.50 -39.42
C ALA A 10 -13.64 -46.24 -39.52
N MET A 11 -13.76 -45.38 -38.57
CA MET A 11 -12.89 -44.28 -38.10
C MET A 11 -13.58 -42.94 -38.02
N VAL A 12 -14.48 -42.82 -37.10
CA VAL A 12 -14.79 -41.56 -36.41
C VAL A 12 -15.05 -41.90 -34.95
N ARG A 13 -14.02 -42.14 -34.20
CA ARG A 13 -14.02 -42.14 -32.72
C ARG A 13 -12.58 -41.93 -32.22
N SER A 14 -12.05 -40.73 -32.34
CA SER A 14 -10.85 -40.31 -31.60
C SER A 14 -10.60 -38.81 -31.82
N GLY A 15 -11.52 -37.96 -31.39
CA GLY A 15 -11.35 -36.50 -31.59
C GLY A 15 -12.02 -35.64 -30.51
N LEU A 16 -12.62 -36.24 -29.49
CA LEU A 16 -13.37 -35.47 -28.47
C LEU A 16 -12.84 -35.57 -27.02
N LEU A 17 -11.70 -36.17 -26.79
CA LEU A 17 -11.11 -36.29 -25.44
C LEU A 17 -9.92 -35.35 -25.19
N GLY A 18 -9.48 -34.57 -26.18
CA GLY A 18 -8.33 -33.67 -26.05
C GLY A 18 -8.63 -32.21 -25.64
N ILE A 19 -9.89 -31.78 -25.68
CA ILE A 19 -10.23 -30.35 -25.44
C ILE A 19 -10.73 -30.10 -24.00
N ILE A 20 -11.11 -31.14 -23.25
CA ILE A 20 -11.61 -30.99 -21.88
C ILE A 20 -10.47 -30.92 -20.84
N ALA A 21 -9.27 -31.40 -21.16
CA ALA A 21 -8.14 -31.38 -20.22
C ALA A 21 -7.42 -30.04 -20.11
N LEU A 22 -7.53 -29.12 -21.11
CA LEU A 22 -6.88 -27.79 -21.02
C LEU A 22 -7.70 -26.74 -20.26
N ALA A 23 -9.02 -26.93 -20.13
CA ALA A 23 -9.86 -25.98 -19.40
C ALA A 23 -9.77 -26.14 -17.86
N PHE A 24 -9.33 -27.30 -17.37
CA PHE A 24 -9.18 -27.56 -15.93
C PHE A 24 -7.83 -27.08 -15.35
N LEU A 25 -6.81 -26.87 -16.17
CA LEU A 25 -5.49 -26.39 -15.70
C LEU A 25 -5.43 -24.87 -15.49
N GLN A 26 -6.32 -24.10 -16.10
CA GLN A 26 -6.38 -22.64 -15.88
C GLN A 26 -7.20 -22.24 -14.66
N GLY A 27 -8.14 -23.09 -14.21
CA GLY A 27 -8.91 -22.89 -12.98
C GLY A 27 -8.12 -23.15 -11.70
N ALA A 28 -7.14 -24.05 -11.73
CA ALA A 28 -6.31 -24.41 -10.57
C ALA A 28 -5.26 -23.34 -10.23
N ALA A 29 -4.77 -22.57 -11.20
CA ALA A 29 -3.76 -21.53 -10.98
C ALA A 29 -4.34 -20.28 -10.29
N LEU A 30 -5.63 -19.97 -10.47
CA LEU A 30 -6.31 -18.86 -9.78
C LEU A 30 -6.73 -19.22 -8.35
N ALA A 31 -7.01 -20.49 -8.08
CA ALA A 31 -7.32 -20.97 -6.73
C ALA A 31 -6.09 -21.09 -5.84
N GLN A 32 -4.90 -21.31 -6.40
CA GLN A 32 -3.66 -21.41 -5.63
C GLN A 32 -3.13 -20.08 -5.09
N MET A 33 -3.51 -18.94 -5.66
CA MET A 33 -3.13 -17.62 -5.10
C MET A 33 -3.92 -17.23 -3.85
N HIS A 34 -5.03 -17.89 -3.55
CA HIS A 34 -5.84 -17.66 -2.34
C HIS A 34 -5.71 -18.78 -1.29
N GLY A 35 -5.03 -19.88 -1.61
CA GLY A 35 -5.01 -21.10 -0.81
C GLY A 35 -3.77 -21.35 0.05
N GLN A 36 -2.73 -20.52 0.01
CA GLN A 36 -1.48 -20.79 0.76
C GLN A 36 -1.41 -20.14 2.16
N HIS A 37 -2.53 -19.65 2.71
CA HIS A 37 -2.54 -19.08 4.07
C HIS A 37 -3.35 -19.88 5.10
N ALA A 38 -3.69 -21.10 4.84
CA ALA A 38 -4.53 -21.92 5.74
C ALA A 38 -3.81 -23.17 6.23
N SER A 39 -2.74 -23.05 7.04
CA SER A 39 -2.28 -24.21 7.84
C SER A 39 -1.28 -23.94 8.96
N GLU A 40 -1.23 -22.73 9.52
CA GLU A 40 -0.65 -22.59 10.87
C GLU A 40 -1.69 -21.92 11.75
N ALA A 41 -1.87 -22.43 12.99
CA ALA A 41 -2.78 -21.82 13.96
C ALA A 41 -2.45 -20.31 14.03
N ALA A 42 -3.36 -19.49 13.49
CA ALA A 42 -3.16 -18.06 13.47
C ALA A 42 -2.96 -17.61 14.92
N CYS A 43 -1.89 -16.86 15.18
CA CYS A 43 -1.67 -16.27 16.48
C CYS A 43 -2.86 -15.37 16.82
N GLU A 44 -3.69 -15.77 17.78
CA GLU A 44 -4.97 -15.12 18.09
C GLU A 44 -4.86 -14.00 19.12
N GLU A 45 -3.67 -13.79 19.67
CA GLU A 45 -3.44 -12.75 20.66
C GLU A 45 -3.23 -11.38 20.01
N PRO A 46 -3.78 -10.28 20.57
CA PRO A 46 -3.62 -8.93 20.02
C PRO A 46 -2.25 -8.31 20.37
N THR A 47 -1.22 -9.14 20.54
CA THR A 47 0.12 -8.72 20.92
C THR A 47 0.97 -8.32 19.71
N LEU A 48 2.00 -7.51 19.92
CA LEU A 48 2.95 -7.14 18.87
C LEU A 48 3.68 -8.38 18.31
N ARG A 49 3.89 -9.41 19.12
CA ARG A 49 4.48 -10.68 18.68
C ARG A 49 3.65 -11.39 17.61
N CYS A 50 2.32 -11.28 17.72
CA CYS A 50 1.37 -11.85 16.75
C CYS A 50 1.03 -10.90 15.60
N ALA A 51 1.64 -9.72 15.56
CA ALA A 51 1.34 -8.73 14.54
C ALA A 51 1.72 -9.23 13.14
N THR A 52 0.84 -9.02 12.19
CA THR A 52 1.09 -9.31 10.76
C THR A 52 1.39 -8.03 9.97
N LYS A 53 0.93 -6.88 10.46
CA LYS A 53 1.11 -5.56 9.87
C LYS A 53 1.41 -4.57 10.97
N VAL A 54 2.54 -3.87 10.87
CA VAL A 54 2.98 -2.86 11.82
C VAL A 54 3.28 -1.56 11.09
N THR A 55 2.71 -0.45 11.56
CA THR A 55 2.95 0.88 11.00
C THR A 55 3.57 1.77 12.07
N PRO A 56 4.79 2.27 11.87
CA PRO A 56 5.45 3.20 12.78
C PRO A 56 5.08 4.65 12.46
N ALA A 57 5.09 5.50 13.49
CA ALA A 57 5.09 6.95 13.36
C ALA A 57 5.88 7.56 14.53
N PHE A 58 6.67 8.59 14.27
CA PHE A 58 7.26 9.40 15.34
C PHE A 58 6.35 10.57 15.69
N GLY A 59 6.14 10.78 16.97
CA GLY A 59 5.61 12.03 17.48
C GLY A 59 6.67 13.14 17.42
N PRO A 60 6.26 14.41 17.52
CA PRO A 60 7.17 15.55 17.46
C PRO A 60 8.14 15.63 18.67
N ASP A 61 7.82 14.93 19.74
CA ASP A 61 8.65 14.75 20.94
C ASP A 61 9.71 13.63 20.79
N GLY A 62 9.79 12.98 19.62
CA GLY A 62 10.66 11.85 19.37
C GLY A 62 10.14 10.50 19.87
N THR A 63 8.95 10.44 20.46
CA THR A 63 8.30 9.18 20.85
C THR A 63 7.91 8.39 19.60
N LEU A 64 8.37 7.15 19.50
CA LEU A 64 7.93 6.22 18.48
C LEU A 64 6.56 5.64 18.87
N TRP A 65 5.63 5.66 17.95
CA TRP A 65 4.34 5.00 18.03
C TRP A 65 4.26 3.86 17.03
N LEU A 66 3.69 2.75 17.46
CA LEU A 66 3.34 1.63 16.58
C LEU A 66 1.84 1.41 16.59
N ALA A 67 1.26 1.21 15.42
CA ALA A 67 -0.08 0.65 15.26
C ALA A 67 0.04 -0.71 14.56
N TRP A 68 -0.62 -1.75 15.06
CA TRP A 68 -0.56 -3.07 14.46
C TRP A 68 -1.90 -3.79 14.45
N MET A 69 -1.98 -4.80 13.58
CA MET A 69 -3.08 -5.75 13.46
C MET A 69 -2.63 -7.12 13.97
N ALA A 70 -3.34 -7.67 14.95
CA ALA A 70 -3.15 -9.03 15.47
C ALA A 70 -4.45 -9.56 16.06
N GLY A 71 -4.74 -10.85 15.93
CA GLY A 71 -5.89 -11.50 16.55
C GLY A 71 -7.25 -10.86 16.22
N GLY A 72 -7.39 -10.25 15.04
CA GLY A 72 -8.62 -9.53 14.66
C GLY A 72 -8.81 -8.19 15.36
N GLN A 73 -7.77 -7.64 15.99
CA GLN A 73 -7.81 -6.38 16.71
C GLN A 73 -6.72 -5.43 16.23
N VAL A 74 -6.94 -4.13 16.44
CA VAL A 74 -5.93 -3.09 16.25
C VAL A 74 -5.48 -2.61 17.60
N SER A 75 -4.17 -2.51 17.79
CA SER A 75 -3.54 -2.03 19.02
C SER A 75 -2.46 -1.02 18.72
N VAL A 76 -2.13 -0.20 19.71
CA VAL A 76 -1.01 0.76 19.67
C VAL A 76 -0.12 0.61 20.88
N ALA A 77 1.16 0.96 20.74
CA ALA A 77 2.07 1.17 21.86
C ALA A 77 3.06 2.29 21.52
N SER A 78 3.63 2.89 22.52
CA SER A 78 4.68 3.90 22.39
C SER A 78 6.03 3.39 22.88
N SER A 79 7.09 3.99 22.38
CA SER A 79 8.47 3.76 22.80
C SER A 79 9.19 5.11 22.91
N PRO A 80 9.75 5.45 24.07
CA PRO A 80 10.51 6.67 24.25
C PRO A 80 11.97 6.53 23.79
N ASP A 81 12.42 5.32 23.47
CA ASP A 81 13.82 4.94 23.26
C ASP A 81 14.06 4.28 21.89
N ALA A 82 13.28 4.71 20.87
CA ALA A 82 13.38 4.23 19.49
C ALA A 82 13.24 2.70 19.37
N GLY A 83 12.26 2.13 20.07
CA GLY A 83 11.88 0.73 19.92
C GLY A 83 12.66 -0.26 20.78
N ARG A 84 13.51 0.18 21.73
CA ARG A 84 14.19 -0.71 22.68
C ARG A 84 13.24 -1.21 23.75
N SER A 85 12.29 -0.38 24.19
CA SER A 85 11.23 -0.74 25.10
C SER A 85 9.90 -0.17 24.61
N PHE A 86 8.79 -0.83 24.96
CA PHE A 86 7.45 -0.39 24.61
C PHE A 86 6.56 -0.30 25.84
N SER A 87 5.62 0.65 25.81
CA SER A 87 4.54 0.71 26.77
C SER A 87 3.66 -0.54 26.71
N ALA A 88 2.83 -0.77 27.73
CA ALA A 88 1.74 -1.71 27.62
C ALA A 88 0.86 -1.33 26.41
N PRO A 89 0.40 -2.30 25.60
CA PRO A 89 -0.44 -2.01 24.45
C PRO A 89 -1.82 -1.44 24.88
N THR A 90 -2.25 -0.39 24.17
CA THR A 90 -3.65 0.07 24.22
C THR A 90 -4.41 -0.57 23.06
N GLN A 91 -5.49 -1.29 23.38
CA GLN A 91 -6.38 -1.84 22.37
C GLN A 91 -7.27 -0.73 21.81
N VAL A 92 -7.16 -0.49 20.51
CA VAL A 92 -8.02 0.45 19.77
C VAL A 92 -9.40 -0.17 19.54
N THR A 93 -9.43 -1.50 19.36
CA THR A 93 -10.65 -2.26 19.16
C THR A 93 -10.78 -3.31 20.27
N THR A 94 -11.84 -3.22 21.07
CA THR A 94 -12.11 -4.19 22.15
C THR A 94 -12.75 -5.47 21.67
N LYS A 95 -13.40 -5.43 20.49
CA LYS A 95 -14.00 -6.60 19.82
C LYS A 95 -13.12 -7.03 18.66
N ARG A 96 -13.13 -8.32 18.35
CA ARG A 96 -12.53 -8.84 17.12
C ARG A 96 -13.34 -8.34 15.93
N LEU A 97 -12.63 -7.81 14.95
CA LEU A 97 -13.16 -7.33 13.68
C LEU A 97 -12.60 -8.19 12.53
N ASN A 98 -13.34 -8.27 11.46
CA ASN A 98 -12.84 -8.86 10.20
C ASN A 98 -11.94 -7.83 9.49
N LEU A 99 -10.71 -7.67 10.00
CA LEU A 99 -9.75 -6.68 9.49
C LEU A 99 -9.37 -7.00 8.04
N ASP A 100 -9.15 -5.97 7.23
CA ASP A 100 -8.53 -6.13 5.92
C ASP A 100 -7.04 -6.48 6.09
N TRP A 101 -6.74 -7.76 5.93
CA TRP A 101 -5.40 -8.31 6.03
C TRP A 101 -4.67 -8.42 4.69
N GLY A 102 -5.24 -7.84 3.62
CA GLY A 102 -4.67 -7.86 2.28
C GLY A 102 -3.22 -7.34 2.23
N PRO A 103 -2.45 -7.70 1.18
CA PRO A 103 -1.01 -7.41 1.13
C PRO A 103 -0.65 -5.93 1.27
N ASP A 104 -1.48 -5.02 0.78
CA ASP A 104 -1.27 -3.57 0.83
C ASP A 104 -2.09 -2.86 1.94
N ALA A 105 -2.93 -3.61 2.68
CA ALA A 105 -3.69 -3.07 3.79
C ALA A 105 -2.88 -3.07 5.09
N ARG A 106 -3.02 -2.02 5.90
CA ARG A 106 -2.41 -1.86 7.23
C ARG A 106 -3.03 -0.70 7.96
N PRO A 107 -3.00 -0.65 9.30
CA PRO A 107 -3.45 0.51 10.04
C PRO A 107 -2.57 1.71 9.67
N LYS A 108 -3.17 2.89 9.55
CA LYS A 108 -2.48 4.16 9.36
C LYS A 108 -2.50 4.92 10.67
N ILE A 109 -1.37 5.53 11.01
CA ILE A 109 -1.21 6.30 12.24
C ILE A 109 -0.47 7.61 11.93
N VAL A 110 -0.97 8.70 12.47
CA VAL A 110 -0.26 9.99 12.51
C VAL A 110 -0.37 10.58 13.92
N VAL A 111 0.65 11.30 14.36
CA VAL A 111 0.75 11.88 15.70
C VAL A 111 0.95 13.38 15.57
N ASP A 112 0.04 14.17 16.10
CA ASP A 112 0.08 15.62 16.00
C ASP A 112 1.02 16.27 17.04
N ARG A 113 1.25 17.58 16.91
CA ARG A 113 2.15 18.35 17.79
C ARG A 113 1.66 18.43 19.24
N LYS A 114 0.41 18.08 19.52
CA LYS A 114 -0.19 18.10 20.87
C LYS A 114 -0.22 16.70 21.48
N GLY A 115 0.36 15.69 20.79
CA GLY A 115 0.32 14.29 21.20
C GLY A 115 -1.01 13.59 20.89
N GLY A 116 -1.89 14.23 20.09
CA GLY A 116 -3.09 13.60 19.55
C GLY A 116 -2.71 12.54 18.50
N ILE A 117 -3.40 11.40 18.52
CA ILE A 117 -3.13 10.28 17.61
C ILE A 117 -4.36 10.06 16.76
N ALA A 118 -4.20 10.12 15.42
CA ALA A 118 -5.24 9.72 14.49
C ALA A 118 -4.89 8.36 13.88
N LEU A 119 -5.91 7.49 13.81
CA LEU A 119 -5.81 6.14 13.24
C LEU A 119 -6.89 5.93 12.19
N ALA A 120 -6.54 5.21 11.12
CA ALA A 120 -7.50 4.66 10.18
C ALA A 120 -7.07 3.25 9.75
N PHE A 121 -8.05 2.39 9.50
CA PHE A 121 -7.85 1.03 8.99
C PHE A 121 -9.12 0.53 8.33
N SER A 122 -8.98 -0.50 7.50
CA SER A 122 -10.10 -1.12 6.80
C SER A 122 -10.52 -2.44 7.43
N ILE A 123 -11.83 -2.70 7.40
CA ILE A 123 -12.43 -4.00 7.72
C ILE A 123 -13.19 -4.54 6.51
N PHE A 124 -13.43 -5.85 6.50
CA PHE A 124 -14.42 -6.46 5.59
C PHE A 124 -15.75 -6.62 6.32
N ARG A 125 -16.83 -6.12 5.72
CA ARG A 125 -18.18 -6.17 6.30
C ARG A 125 -18.88 -7.50 6.06
N ASP A 126 -18.42 -8.22 5.03
CA ASP A 126 -19.03 -9.47 4.57
C ASP A 126 -18.02 -10.39 3.90
N GLU A 127 -18.45 -11.59 3.54
CA GLU A 127 -17.66 -12.63 2.85
C GLU A 127 -17.34 -12.28 1.39
N ALA A 128 -18.01 -11.28 0.81
CA ALA A 128 -17.71 -10.76 -0.53
C ALA A 128 -16.55 -9.74 -0.50
N PHE A 129 -15.89 -9.59 0.64
CA PHE A 129 -14.77 -8.66 0.86
C PHE A 129 -15.13 -7.19 0.60
N ASN A 130 -16.37 -6.80 0.91
CA ASN A 130 -16.76 -5.40 0.86
C ASN A 130 -16.11 -4.66 2.02
N GLY A 131 -15.13 -3.82 1.70
CA GLY A 131 -14.35 -3.08 2.68
C GLY A 131 -15.12 -1.89 3.26
N GLN A 132 -14.72 -1.48 4.46
CA GLN A 132 -15.10 -0.22 5.09
C GLN A 132 -13.89 0.39 5.78
N VAL A 133 -13.57 1.63 5.46
CA VAL A 133 -12.56 2.40 6.17
C VAL A 133 -13.16 2.96 7.45
N LEU A 134 -12.55 2.61 8.57
CA LEU A 134 -12.86 3.14 9.90
C LEU A 134 -11.74 4.07 10.35
N TYR A 135 -12.10 5.07 11.15
CA TYR A 135 -11.15 5.96 11.82
C TYR A 135 -11.50 6.15 13.29
N THR A 136 -10.50 6.52 14.05
CA THR A 136 -10.60 6.92 15.45
C THR A 136 -9.46 7.83 15.85
N ARG A 137 -9.53 8.39 17.05
CA ARG A 137 -8.45 9.23 17.60
C ARG A 137 -8.27 8.98 19.10
N SER A 138 -7.06 9.27 19.56
CA SER A 138 -6.75 9.49 20.96
C SER A 138 -6.40 10.97 21.20
N SER A 139 -6.90 11.55 22.27
CA SER A 139 -6.57 12.91 22.74
C SER A 139 -5.86 12.90 24.10
N ASP A 140 -5.53 11.74 24.63
CA ASP A 140 -4.95 11.51 25.95
C ASP A 140 -3.58 10.81 25.92
N GLY A 141 -2.87 10.96 24.80
CA GLY A 141 -1.55 10.35 24.60
C GLY A 141 -1.62 8.83 24.45
N GLY A 142 -2.61 8.33 23.73
CA GLY A 142 -2.74 6.90 23.39
C GLY A 142 -3.26 6.01 24.52
N LYS A 143 -3.73 6.58 25.63
CA LYS A 143 -4.28 5.82 26.77
C LYS A 143 -5.66 5.26 26.46
N SER A 144 -6.45 5.98 25.67
CA SER A 144 -7.76 5.55 25.18
C SER A 144 -8.02 6.07 23.78
N PHE A 145 -8.97 5.43 23.07
CA PHE A 145 -9.40 5.83 21.73
C PHE A 145 -10.90 6.09 21.73
N ALA A 146 -11.33 7.09 20.97
CA ALA A 146 -12.73 7.38 20.73
C ALA A 146 -13.41 6.21 19.99
N GLU A 147 -14.75 6.22 19.97
CA GLU A 147 -15.52 5.25 19.20
C GLU A 147 -15.12 5.24 17.73
N LEU A 148 -15.04 4.05 17.15
CA LEU A 148 -14.76 3.87 15.71
C LEU A 148 -15.89 4.45 14.87
N ARG A 149 -15.52 5.22 13.85
CA ARG A 149 -16.46 5.80 12.90
C ARG A 149 -16.07 5.46 11.47
N PRO A 150 -17.06 5.21 10.58
CA PRO A 150 -16.78 5.09 9.17
C PRO A 150 -16.32 6.44 8.59
N ILE A 151 -15.33 6.41 7.69
CA ILE A 151 -14.81 7.63 7.03
C ILE A 151 -15.85 8.28 6.12
N THR A 152 -16.87 7.55 5.72
CA THR A 152 -18.00 7.99 4.91
C THR A 152 -19.25 7.21 5.27
N ALA A 153 -20.41 7.84 5.15
CA ALA A 153 -21.71 7.19 5.32
C ALA A 153 -22.11 6.28 4.15
N ASN A 154 -21.35 6.28 3.04
CA ASN A 154 -21.60 5.41 1.90
C ASN A 154 -21.31 3.94 2.24
N ASN A 155 -22.18 3.04 1.79
CA ASN A 155 -22.11 1.61 2.07
C ASN A 155 -21.38 0.78 1.00
N GLU A 156 -20.86 1.37 -0.05
CA GLU A 156 -20.04 0.65 -1.03
C GLU A 156 -18.66 0.32 -0.47
N SER A 157 -17.91 -0.52 -1.15
CA SER A 157 -16.60 -0.97 -0.68
C SER A 157 -15.57 0.16 -0.68
N GLN A 158 -14.96 0.44 0.50
CA GLN A 158 -13.83 1.35 0.68
C GLN A 158 -12.62 0.60 1.20
N ARG A 159 -11.44 0.83 0.61
CA ARG A 159 -10.17 0.16 1.00
C ARG A 159 -8.96 1.04 0.70
N PHE A 160 -7.79 0.59 1.19
CA PHE A 160 -6.48 1.17 0.90
C PHE A 160 -6.36 2.65 1.29
N GLU A 161 -6.88 2.96 2.46
CA GLU A 161 -6.75 4.28 3.06
C GLU A 161 -5.28 4.68 3.25
N ALA A 162 -5.05 5.99 3.16
CA ALA A 162 -3.80 6.64 3.53
C ALA A 162 -4.11 7.87 4.37
N LEU A 163 -3.26 8.16 5.34
CA LEU A 163 -3.31 9.37 6.16
C LEU A 163 -2.02 10.15 6.01
N ALA A 164 -2.14 11.47 5.97
CA ALA A 164 -1.03 12.40 6.10
C ALA A 164 -1.41 13.51 7.08
N LEU A 165 -0.42 14.01 7.80
CA LEU A 165 -0.58 15.11 8.77
C LEU A 165 0.19 16.33 8.28
N ASP A 166 -0.49 17.46 8.21
CA ASP A 166 0.13 18.75 7.91
C ASP A 166 0.74 19.41 9.16
N GLN A 167 1.57 20.40 8.91
CA GLN A 167 2.22 21.17 9.97
C GLN A 167 1.24 21.95 10.86
N ASP A 168 0.07 22.32 10.35
CA ASP A 168 -0.99 23.00 11.09
C ASP A 168 -1.89 22.05 11.92
N GLY A 169 -1.65 20.73 11.82
CA GLY A 169 -2.44 19.69 12.47
C GLY A 169 -3.62 19.18 11.63
N THR A 170 -3.79 19.65 10.40
CA THR A 170 -4.78 19.08 9.47
C THR A 170 -4.40 17.65 9.12
N VAL A 171 -5.33 16.72 9.33
CA VAL A 171 -5.21 15.33 8.88
C VAL A 171 -5.93 15.20 7.54
N PHE A 172 -5.21 14.73 6.52
CA PHE A 172 -5.77 14.43 5.21
C PHE A 172 -5.84 12.93 5.02
N ALA A 173 -7.02 12.44 4.63
CA ALA A 173 -7.29 11.04 4.34
C ALA A 173 -7.63 10.87 2.86
N ALA A 174 -7.10 9.82 2.23
CA ALA A 174 -7.48 9.40 0.90
C ALA A 174 -7.71 7.88 0.89
N TRP A 175 -8.66 7.40 0.06
CA TRP A 175 -8.98 5.98 -0.04
C TRP A 175 -9.56 5.63 -1.41
N LEU A 176 -9.62 4.35 -1.72
CA LEU A 176 -10.30 3.82 -2.91
C LEU A 176 -11.71 3.40 -2.55
N ASP A 177 -12.71 3.84 -3.34
CA ASP A 177 -14.13 3.69 -3.07
C ASP A 177 -14.91 3.26 -4.32
N LYS A 178 -15.74 2.26 -4.19
CA LYS A 178 -16.49 1.67 -5.31
C LYS A 178 -17.87 2.28 -5.54
N ARG A 179 -18.25 3.35 -4.80
CA ARG A 179 -19.61 3.94 -4.87
C ARG A 179 -20.06 4.35 -6.28
N ASN A 180 -19.13 4.70 -7.16
CA ASN A 180 -19.44 5.12 -8.53
C ASN A 180 -19.62 3.95 -9.52
N ARG A 181 -19.34 2.70 -9.08
CA ARG A 181 -19.38 1.52 -9.95
C ARG A 181 -20.80 1.17 -10.41
N VAL A 182 -21.76 1.18 -9.49
CA VAL A 182 -23.18 0.87 -9.83
C VAL A 182 -23.77 1.95 -10.70
N PRO A 183 -23.72 3.26 -10.35
CA PRO A 183 -24.24 4.32 -11.23
C PRO A 183 -23.58 4.37 -12.61
N ALA A 184 -22.29 4.06 -12.71
CA ALA A 184 -21.60 4.00 -14.00
C ALA A 184 -22.15 2.86 -14.88
N LYS A 185 -22.37 1.67 -14.29
CA LYS A 185 -22.94 0.53 -14.98
C LYS A 185 -24.37 0.81 -15.45
N GLU A 186 -25.20 1.41 -14.62
CA GLU A 186 -26.58 1.81 -14.95
C GLU A 186 -26.61 2.84 -16.10
N ALA A 187 -25.64 3.73 -16.14
CA ALA A 187 -25.45 4.71 -17.22
C ALA A 187 -24.77 4.12 -18.48
N GLY A 188 -24.54 2.79 -18.55
CA GLY A 188 -23.86 2.13 -19.67
C GLY A 188 -22.39 2.52 -19.83
N ARG A 189 -21.76 3.11 -18.81
CA ARG A 189 -20.35 3.51 -18.85
C ARG A 189 -19.45 2.35 -18.39
N ARG A 190 -18.31 2.17 -19.08
CA ARG A 190 -17.28 1.22 -18.66
C ARG A 190 -16.64 1.71 -17.36
N TYR A 191 -16.64 0.88 -16.32
CA TYR A 191 -16.07 1.15 -15.03
C TYR A 191 -15.30 -0.07 -14.51
N GLU A 192 -13.99 0.02 -14.44
CA GLU A 192 -13.10 -1.12 -14.22
C GLU A 192 -12.34 -1.07 -12.88
N GLY A 193 -12.58 -0.04 -12.08
CA GLY A 193 -11.81 0.20 -10.88
C GLY A 193 -12.64 0.76 -9.72
N ALA A 194 -12.10 1.77 -9.07
CA ALA A 194 -12.69 2.51 -7.97
C ALA A 194 -12.44 4.02 -8.14
N GLY A 195 -13.19 4.85 -7.45
CA GLY A 195 -12.87 6.27 -7.31
C GLY A 195 -11.79 6.47 -6.25
N LEU A 196 -10.86 7.39 -6.49
CA LEU A 196 -10.00 7.96 -5.44
C LEU A 196 -10.79 9.05 -4.74
N PHE A 197 -11.17 8.81 -3.49
CA PHE A 197 -11.88 9.76 -2.63
C PHE A 197 -10.94 10.29 -1.56
N PHE A 198 -11.29 11.47 -1.02
CA PHE A 198 -10.53 12.13 0.04
C PHE A 198 -11.44 12.92 0.97
N ALA A 199 -10.92 13.19 2.16
CA ALA A 199 -11.50 14.11 3.14
C ALA A 199 -10.39 14.66 4.03
N SER A 200 -10.62 15.82 4.64
CA SER A 200 -9.72 16.43 5.63
C SER A 200 -10.40 16.63 6.96
N SER A 201 -9.60 16.62 8.02
CA SER A 201 -10.00 16.91 9.39
C SER A 201 -9.10 18.02 9.95
N ARG A 202 -9.70 19.01 10.62
CA ARG A 202 -8.98 20.11 11.29
C ARG A 202 -9.12 20.06 12.82
N ASP A 203 -9.73 19.01 13.34
CA ASP A 203 -10.04 18.82 14.76
C ASP A 203 -9.36 17.57 15.34
N GLY A 204 -8.21 17.20 14.76
CA GLY A 204 -7.42 16.02 15.18
C GLY A 204 -8.13 14.70 14.92
N SER A 205 -8.85 14.59 13.80
CA SER A 205 -9.64 13.41 13.41
C SER A 205 -10.85 13.12 14.33
N ALA A 206 -11.41 14.14 14.99
CA ALA A 206 -12.70 13.96 15.64
C ALA A 206 -13.83 13.84 14.62
N THR A 207 -13.73 14.63 13.54
CA THR A 207 -14.62 14.58 12.38
C THR A 207 -13.82 14.77 11.09
N TYR A 208 -14.33 14.25 10.00
CA TYR A 208 -13.84 14.53 8.65
C TYR A 208 -14.88 15.33 7.88
N ALA A 209 -14.43 16.22 7.01
CA ALA A 209 -15.29 16.89 6.03
C ALA A 209 -15.96 15.85 5.12
N GLU A 210 -17.01 16.27 4.40
CA GLU A 210 -17.67 15.40 3.42
C GLU A 210 -16.67 14.86 2.39
N ALA A 211 -16.77 13.55 2.13
CA ALA A 211 -15.91 12.85 1.19
C ALA A 211 -16.10 13.38 -0.24
N LYS A 212 -15.00 13.79 -0.89
CA LYS A 212 -14.98 14.29 -2.27
C LYS A 212 -14.26 13.32 -3.19
N LEU A 213 -14.68 13.28 -4.44
CA LEU A 213 -14.02 12.53 -5.51
C LEU A 213 -12.82 13.34 -6.03
N ALA A 214 -11.62 12.78 -5.98
CA ALA A 214 -10.42 13.33 -6.61
C ALA A 214 -10.24 12.81 -8.04
N ARG A 215 -10.42 11.51 -8.25
CA ARG A 215 -10.28 10.86 -9.56
C ARG A 215 -11.21 9.67 -9.66
N ASP A 216 -11.96 9.56 -10.74
CA ASP A 216 -12.84 8.42 -10.98
C ASP A 216 -12.15 7.31 -11.76
N ASN A 217 -12.63 6.08 -11.59
CA ASN A 217 -12.18 4.88 -12.32
C ASN A 217 -10.67 4.65 -12.28
N THR A 218 -10.09 4.62 -11.07
CA THR A 218 -8.69 4.26 -10.81
C THR A 218 -8.55 2.77 -10.49
N CYS A 219 -7.31 2.25 -10.43
CA CYS A 219 -7.06 0.87 -10.04
C CYS A 219 -7.49 0.62 -8.58
N GLU A 220 -8.31 -0.41 -8.34
CA GLU A 220 -9.01 -0.65 -7.07
C GLU A 220 -8.21 -1.42 -6.01
N CYS A 221 -6.97 -1.81 -6.26
CA CYS A 221 -6.34 -2.86 -5.48
C CYS A 221 -4.89 -2.59 -5.01
N CYS A 222 -4.45 -1.34 -5.01
CA CYS A 222 -3.10 -0.99 -4.58
C CYS A 222 -3.14 0.10 -3.51
N ARG A 223 -2.21 0.02 -2.54
CA ARG A 223 -2.04 1.10 -1.56
C ARG A 223 -1.75 2.43 -2.26
N LEU A 224 -2.12 3.49 -1.59
CA LEU A 224 -1.78 4.87 -1.97
C LEU A 224 -0.48 5.29 -1.30
N GLY A 225 0.33 6.12 -1.95
CA GLY A 225 1.36 6.93 -1.30
C GLY A 225 0.79 8.33 -1.11
N LEU A 226 0.87 8.87 0.11
CA LEU A 226 0.29 10.16 0.48
C LEU A 226 1.25 10.94 1.37
N THR A 227 1.45 12.21 1.06
CA THR A 227 2.23 13.16 1.84
C THR A 227 1.71 14.58 1.64
N PHE A 228 2.16 15.54 2.41
CA PHE A 228 2.02 16.95 2.09
C PHE A 228 3.26 17.40 1.30
N ALA A 229 3.05 17.99 0.13
CA ALA A 229 4.10 18.54 -0.71
C ALA A 229 4.54 19.94 -0.23
N ALA A 230 3.61 20.67 0.36
CA ALA A 230 3.80 21.95 1.03
C ALA A 230 2.66 22.12 2.04
N PRO A 231 2.74 23.09 2.96
CA PRO A 231 1.64 23.38 3.88
C PRO A 231 0.31 23.56 3.15
N GLY A 232 -0.71 22.82 3.58
CA GLY A 232 -2.05 22.82 2.99
C GLY A 232 -2.16 22.13 1.63
N ARG A 233 -1.08 21.57 1.05
CA ARG A 233 -1.06 21.00 -0.31
C ARG A 233 -0.72 19.50 -0.28
N PRO A 234 -1.71 18.61 -0.16
CA PRO A 234 -1.48 17.16 -0.24
C PRO A 234 -0.98 16.73 -1.63
N ALA A 235 -0.19 15.66 -1.68
CA ALA A 235 0.18 14.96 -2.90
C ALA A 235 -0.06 13.46 -2.73
N VAL A 236 -0.66 12.83 -3.73
CA VAL A 236 -0.99 11.41 -3.72
C VAL A 236 -0.44 10.73 -4.98
N ILE A 237 0.19 9.57 -4.80
CA ILE A 237 0.52 8.65 -5.89
C ILE A 237 -0.39 7.44 -5.82
N PHE A 238 -0.91 7.03 -6.95
CA PHE A 238 -1.83 5.90 -7.08
C PHE A 238 -1.67 5.26 -8.46
N ARG A 239 -2.20 4.05 -8.62
CA ARG A 239 -2.27 3.44 -9.94
C ARG A 239 -3.55 3.90 -10.64
N ASN A 240 -3.40 4.60 -11.76
CA ASN A 240 -4.52 5.08 -12.57
C ASN A 240 -4.86 4.07 -13.68
N ILE A 241 -6.09 4.12 -14.18
CA ILE A 241 -6.51 3.44 -15.40
C ILE A 241 -6.54 4.48 -16.52
N PHE A 242 -5.59 4.37 -17.45
CA PHE A 242 -5.50 5.18 -18.65
C PHE A 242 -6.26 4.54 -19.81
N GLU A 243 -6.33 5.24 -20.94
CA GLU A 243 -6.94 4.73 -22.17
C GLU A 243 -6.38 3.36 -22.55
N GLY A 244 -7.22 2.49 -23.10
CA GLY A 244 -6.85 1.12 -23.43
C GLY A 244 -6.70 0.17 -22.24
N GLY A 245 -7.12 0.57 -21.02
CA GLY A 245 -7.03 -0.25 -19.82
C GLY A 245 -5.61 -0.35 -19.25
N VAL A 246 -4.74 0.59 -19.61
CA VAL A 246 -3.37 0.67 -19.10
C VAL A 246 -3.38 1.15 -17.64
N ARG A 247 -2.75 0.41 -16.74
CA ARG A 247 -2.74 0.66 -15.29
C ARG A 247 -1.37 1.09 -14.80
N ASP A 248 -0.96 2.29 -15.16
CA ASP A 248 0.30 2.90 -14.74
C ASP A 248 0.11 3.86 -13.57
N HIS A 249 1.21 4.20 -12.90
CA HIS A 249 1.16 5.10 -11.76
C HIS A 249 1.04 6.56 -12.18
N ALA A 250 0.27 7.33 -11.41
CA ALA A 250 0.08 8.76 -11.56
C ALA A 250 0.23 9.48 -10.23
N VAL A 251 0.72 10.70 -10.26
CA VAL A 251 0.75 11.63 -9.14
C VAL A 251 -0.29 12.70 -9.36
N MET A 252 -0.95 13.13 -8.28
CA MET A 252 -1.82 14.27 -8.20
C MET A 252 -1.37 15.14 -7.02
N THR A 253 -1.09 16.40 -7.27
CA THR A 253 -0.84 17.40 -6.24
C THR A 253 -2.07 18.28 -6.11
N PHE A 254 -2.59 18.41 -4.90
CA PHE A 254 -3.76 19.22 -4.59
C PHE A 254 -3.37 20.69 -4.53
N ALA A 255 -4.26 21.58 -4.96
CA ALA A 255 -4.09 23.03 -4.78
C ALA A 255 -4.25 23.42 -3.30
N ASP A 256 -5.17 22.77 -2.60
CA ASP A 256 -5.42 22.83 -1.15
C ASP A 256 -6.10 21.54 -0.69
N VAL A 257 -6.38 21.37 0.63
CA VAL A 257 -7.00 20.17 1.20
C VAL A 257 -8.43 19.88 0.71
N SER A 258 -8.98 20.67 -0.19
CA SER A 258 -10.33 20.52 -0.74
C SER A 258 -10.39 20.48 -2.27
N THR A 259 -9.28 20.81 -2.96
CA THR A 259 -9.23 21.03 -4.40
C THR A 259 -8.18 20.10 -5.04
N PRO A 260 -8.60 18.98 -5.65
CA PRO A 260 -7.68 18.09 -6.36
C PRO A 260 -7.11 18.79 -7.61
N GLY A 261 -5.84 18.51 -7.92
CA GLY A 261 -5.18 18.96 -9.13
C GLY A 261 -5.33 17.98 -10.29
N GLU A 262 -4.55 18.21 -11.33
CA GLU A 262 -4.45 17.32 -12.48
C GLU A 262 -3.60 16.08 -12.13
N ILE A 263 -3.82 15.00 -12.87
CA ILE A 263 -2.99 13.78 -12.77
C ILE A 263 -1.84 13.86 -13.76
N HIS A 264 -0.65 13.50 -13.30
CA HIS A 264 0.53 13.37 -14.15
C HIS A 264 1.06 11.95 -14.09
N ARG A 265 1.20 11.32 -15.24
CA ARG A 265 1.69 9.94 -15.35
C ARG A 265 3.18 9.89 -15.03
N VAL A 266 3.56 9.03 -14.07
CA VAL A 266 4.96 8.90 -13.63
C VAL A 266 5.84 8.35 -14.73
N SER A 267 5.33 7.33 -15.45
CA SER A 267 6.06 6.65 -16.50
C SER A 267 5.11 5.92 -17.44
N ASN A 268 5.46 5.87 -18.72
CA ASN A 268 4.75 5.08 -19.72
C ASN A 268 5.23 3.63 -19.68
N ASP A 269 4.74 2.85 -18.69
CA ASP A 269 5.11 1.45 -18.50
C ASP A 269 4.28 0.51 -19.39
N ASP A 270 3.10 0.98 -19.80
CA ASP A 270 2.14 0.24 -20.63
C ASP A 270 1.73 -1.09 -19.99
N TRP A 271 1.37 -1.05 -18.70
CA TRP A 271 0.95 -2.25 -18.00
C TRP A 271 -0.55 -2.50 -18.16
N GLN A 272 -0.90 -3.36 -19.10
CA GLN A 272 -2.27 -3.86 -19.28
C GLN A 272 -2.47 -5.10 -18.41
N ILE A 273 -3.36 -4.98 -17.42
CA ILE A 273 -3.68 -6.08 -16.50
C ILE A 273 -5.15 -6.00 -16.07
N ASN A 274 -5.82 -7.15 -16.07
CA ASN A 274 -7.16 -7.31 -15.51
C ASN A 274 -7.11 -8.20 -14.26
N ALA A 275 -6.28 -7.81 -13.29
CA ALA A 275 -6.10 -8.50 -12.02
C ALA A 275 -5.65 -7.51 -10.94
N CYS A 276 -5.61 -7.97 -9.69
CA CYS A 276 -5.19 -7.20 -8.51
C CYS A 276 -3.76 -7.57 -8.09
N PRO A 277 -2.72 -6.91 -8.61
CA PRO A 277 -1.33 -7.29 -8.32
C PRO A 277 -0.87 -6.88 -6.92
N HIS A 278 -1.57 -5.99 -6.22
CA HIS A 278 -1.24 -5.50 -4.87
C HIS A 278 0.22 -5.01 -4.74
N HIS A 279 0.69 -4.26 -5.73
CA HIS A 279 1.99 -3.60 -5.74
C HIS A 279 1.79 -2.09 -5.73
N GLY A 280 1.46 -1.53 -4.57
CA GLY A 280 1.29 -0.09 -4.41
C GLY A 280 2.61 0.66 -4.43
N PRO A 281 2.59 1.94 -4.87
CA PRO A 281 3.75 2.81 -4.95
C PRO A 281 4.13 3.42 -3.60
N SER A 282 5.24 4.16 -3.59
CA SER A 282 5.67 5.02 -2.50
C SER A 282 5.98 6.41 -3.03
N LEU A 283 5.65 7.44 -2.24
CA LEU A 283 5.88 8.86 -2.52
C LEU A 283 6.41 9.54 -1.27
N THR A 284 7.42 10.37 -1.44
CA THR A 284 7.85 11.37 -0.46
C THR A 284 8.20 12.65 -1.18
N VAL A 285 8.09 13.78 -0.50
CA VAL A 285 8.55 15.08 -1.02
C VAL A 285 9.62 15.61 -0.09
N ALA A 286 10.77 15.92 -0.65
CA ALA A 286 11.89 16.47 0.08
C ALA A 286 11.63 17.92 0.52
N PRO A 287 12.35 18.45 1.54
CA PRO A 287 12.16 19.84 2.00
C PRO A 287 12.36 20.90 0.92
N ASN A 288 13.14 20.62 -0.12
CA ASN A 288 13.35 21.49 -1.27
C ASN A 288 12.27 21.38 -2.36
N GLY A 289 11.23 20.56 -2.13
CA GLY A 289 10.11 20.37 -3.06
C GLY A 289 10.33 19.28 -4.11
N THR A 290 11.44 18.53 -4.08
CA THR A 290 11.66 17.40 -4.99
C THR A 290 10.77 16.23 -4.59
N TYR A 291 10.00 15.71 -5.55
CA TYR A 291 9.18 14.50 -5.41
C TYR A 291 10.01 13.26 -5.71
N HIS A 292 9.98 12.29 -4.85
CA HIS A 292 10.62 10.98 -5.05
C HIS A 292 9.55 9.90 -5.07
N VAL A 293 9.52 9.12 -6.13
CA VAL A 293 8.54 8.06 -6.33
C VAL A 293 9.22 6.73 -6.60
N ALA A 294 8.70 5.66 -6.03
CA ALA A 294 9.14 4.31 -6.30
C ALA A 294 7.93 3.40 -6.54
N TRP A 295 8.00 2.56 -7.57
CA TRP A 295 6.87 1.71 -7.96
C TRP A 295 7.31 0.40 -8.59
N TYR A 296 6.37 -0.54 -8.64
CA TYR A 296 6.50 -1.79 -9.36
C TYR A 296 5.63 -1.76 -10.62
N THR A 297 6.16 -2.25 -11.71
CA THR A 297 5.43 -2.47 -12.95
C THR A 297 5.75 -3.82 -13.56
N ASN A 298 4.83 -4.39 -14.34
CA ASN A 298 5.04 -5.52 -15.22
C ASN A 298 4.47 -5.20 -16.61
N GLY A 299 4.73 -3.96 -17.05
CA GLY A 299 4.29 -3.44 -18.34
C GLY A 299 5.11 -3.96 -19.51
N LYS A 300 4.67 -3.63 -20.72
CA LYS A 300 5.39 -4.00 -21.95
C LYS A 300 6.71 -3.24 -22.09
N ALA A 301 6.73 -1.96 -21.66
CA ALA A 301 7.92 -1.12 -21.78
C ALA A 301 9.00 -1.48 -20.76
N ARG A 302 8.61 -1.93 -19.55
CA ARG A 302 9.55 -2.32 -18.48
C ARG A 302 8.89 -3.21 -17.44
N LYS A 303 9.73 -3.97 -16.70
CA LYS A 303 9.30 -4.92 -15.68
C LYS A 303 10.21 -4.84 -14.45
N GLY A 304 9.61 -4.82 -13.25
CA GLY A 304 10.33 -4.79 -11.98
C GLY A 304 10.03 -3.54 -11.16
N LEU A 305 10.97 -3.17 -10.28
CA LEU A 305 10.92 -1.95 -9.49
C LEU A 305 11.64 -0.81 -10.18
N PHE A 306 11.09 0.38 -10.05
CA PHE A 306 11.65 1.60 -10.62
C PHE A 306 11.53 2.75 -9.62
N TYR A 307 12.42 3.71 -9.80
CA TYR A 307 12.43 5.00 -9.12
C TYR A 307 12.48 6.12 -10.16
N ALA A 308 11.85 7.24 -9.84
CA ALA A 308 12.01 8.51 -10.54
C ALA A 308 11.81 9.68 -9.57
N HIS A 309 12.32 10.86 -9.93
CA HIS A 309 12.08 12.10 -9.21
C HIS A 309 11.48 13.18 -10.10
N SER A 310 10.87 14.18 -9.48
CA SER A 310 10.30 15.34 -10.15
C SER A 310 10.65 16.62 -9.38
N ARG A 311 11.01 17.70 -10.12
CA ARG A 311 11.35 19.01 -9.57
C ARG A 311 10.32 20.09 -9.91
N ASP A 312 9.21 19.69 -10.48
CA ASP A 312 8.13 20.55 -10.96
C ASP A 312 6.75 20.16 -10.39
N GLU A 313 6.73 19.77 -9.10
CA GLU A 313 5.52 19.40 -8.36
C GLU A 313 4.83 18.14 -8.92
N GLY A 314 5.60 17.20 -9.48
CA GLY A 314 5.09 15.94 -10.02
C GLY A 314 4.50 16.06 -11.42
N ARG A 315 4.74 17.16 -12.15
CA ARG A 315 4.24 17.34 -13.53
C ARG A 315 5.03 16.51 -14.52
N THR A 316 6.36 16.49 -14.37
CA THR A 316 7.25 15.65 -15.17
C THR A 316 8.21 14.87 -14.27
N PHE A 317 8.66 13.73 -14.75
CA PHE A 317 9.54 12.85 -13.99
C PHE A 317 10.83 12.54 -14.76
N SER A 318 11.92 12.31 -14.04
CA SER A 318 13.17 11.81 -14.59
C SER A 318 12.96 10.46 -15.28
N ALA A 319 13.92 10.04 -16.09
CA ALA A 319 13.93 8.70 -16.66
C ALA A 319 13.87 7.65 -15.52
N PRO A 320 13.05 6.58 -15.64
CA PRO A 320 12.95 5.55 -14.62
C PRO A 320 14.28 4.82 -14.41
N MET A 321 14.78 4.84 -13.17
CA MET A 321 15.94 4.06 -12.74
C MET A 321 15.46 2.70 -12.22
N ALA A 322 16.00 1.61 -12.75
CA ALA A 322 15.69 0.26 -12.33
C ALA A 322 16.29 -0.04 -10.95
N LEU A 323 15.55 -0.77 -10.11
CA LEU A 323 15.93 -1.20 -8.78
C LEU A 323 15.87 -2.72 -8.66
N GLY A 324 16.77 -3.25 -7.83
CA GLY A 324 16.81 -4.67 -7.53
C GLY A 324 17.55 -5.50 -8.56
N GLN A 325 17.86 -6.73 -8.18
CA GLN A 325 18.57 -7.66 -9.01
C GLN A 325 17.61 -8.51 -9.85
N PRO A 326 17.82 -8.64 -11.17
CA PRO A 326 17.09 -9.58 -11.99
C PRO A 326 17.13 -10.99 -11.37
N GLY A 327 15.98 -11.68 -11.33
CA GLY A 327 15.86 -13.03 -10.76
C GLY A 327 15.66 -13.08 -9.25
N ARG A 328 15.76 -11.96 -8.51
CA ARG A 328 15.49 -11.89 -7.06
C ARG A 328 14.11 -11.31 -6.70
N ASN A 329 13.19 -11.24 -7.65
CA ASN A 329 11.81 -10.78 -7.45
C ASN A 329 11.71 -9.49 -6.60
N PRO A 330 12.34 -8.38 -7.00
CA PRO A 330 12.29 -7.14 -6.23
C PRO A 330 10.86 -6.63 -6.10
N THR A 331 10.43 -6.31 -4.87
CA THR A 331 9.05 -5.89 -4.56
C THR A 331 9.00 -4.90 -3.41
N ARG A 332 7.84 -4.26 -3.21
CA ARG A 332 7.51 -3.46 -2.03
C ARG A 332 8.49 -2.32 -1.78
N PRO A 333 8.68 -1.42 -2.75
CA PRO A 333 9.57 -0.29 -2.55
C PRO A 333 8.97 0.68 -1.54
N TYR A 334 9.84 1.31 -0.76
CA TYR A 334 9.49 2.44 0.09
C TYR A 334 10.59 3.49 0.00
N VAL A 335 10.24 4.74 -0.22
CA VAL A 335 11.15 5.88 -0.32
C VAL A 335 10.80 6.92 0.73
N LEU A 336 11.81 7.48 1.38
CA LEU A 336 11.70 8.55 2.38
C LEU A 336 12.80 9.59 2.17
N ALA A 337 12.42 10.83 1.92
CA ALA A 337 13.32 11.97 1.96
C ALA A 337 13.40 12.53 3.39
N SER A 338 14.60 12.87 3.81
CA SER A 338 14.90 13.39 5.14
C SER A 338 16.05 14.37 5.09
N ALA A 339 16.40 14.96 6.22
CA ALA A 339 17.56 15.85 6.32
C ALA A 339 18.90 15.16 6.01
N VAL A 340 18.97 13.83 6.17
CA VAL A 340 20.19 13.04 5.89
C VAL A 340 20.26 12.54 4.43
N GLY A 341 19.30 12.90 3.60
CA GLY A 341 19.17 12.48 2.20
C GLY A 341 17.91 11.66 1.95
N THR A 342 17.80 11.14 0.75
CA THR A 342 16.69 10.27 0.32
C THR A 342 17.12 8.82 0.48
N VAL A 343 16.39 8.06 1.30
CA VAL A 343 16.61 6.64 1.55
C VAL A 343 15.54 5.83 0.84
N MET A 344 15.91 4.74 0.22
CA MET A 344 14.99 3.81 -0.41
C MET A 344 15.28 2.38 0.03
N VAL A 345 14.22 1.62 0.32
CA VAL A 345 14.29 0.20 0.67
C VAL A 345 13.32 -0.61 -0.18
N TRP A 346 13.65 -1.87 -0.40
CA TRP A 346 12.76 -2.84 -1.07
C TRP A 346 13.06 -4.25 -0.60
N LYS A 347 12.14 -5.19 -0.89
CA LYS A 347 12.36 -6.62 -0.63
C LYS A 347 12.88 -7.31 -1.87
N GLU A 348 13.78 -8.27 -1.67
CA GLU A 348 14.20 -9.26 -2.66
C GLU A 348 14.06 -10.67 -2.10
N PHE A 349 13.69 -11.62 -2.93
CA PHE A 349 13.62 -13.04 -2.58
C PHE A 349 14.48 -13.85 -3.55
N ASP A 350 15.40 -14.64 -3.03
CA ASP A 350 16.38 -15.42 -3.81
C ASP A 350 16.01 -16.91 -3.97
N GLY A 351 14.80 -17.29 -3.54
CA GLY A 351 14.32 -18.68 -3.53
C GLY A 351 14.38 -19.31 -2.14
N GLU A 352 15.18 -18.77 -1.21
CA GLU A 352 15.35 -19.28 0.15
C GLU A 352 15.00 -18.24 1.21
N LYS A 353 15.51 -17.03 1.06
CA LYS A 353 15.31 -15.94 2.02
C LYS A 353 14.81 -14.67 1.38
N THR A 354 14.05 -13.90 2.17
CA THR A 354 13.68 -12.53 1.85
C THR A 354 14.70 -11.59 2.48
N SER A 355 15.26 -10.68 1.67
CA SER A 355 16.21 -9.64 2.10
C SER A 355 15.60 -8.26 1.92
N VAL A 356 15.91 -7.33 2.82
CA VAL A 356 15.65 -5.90 2.64
C VAL A 356 16.92 -5.26 2.10
N GLN A 357 16.81 -4.73 0.89
CA GLN A 357 17.85 -3.95 0.24
C GLN A 357 17.65 -2.47 0.52
N MET A 358 18.73 -1.71 0.58
CA MET A 358 18.71 -0.27 0.81
C MET A 358 19.69 0.44 -0.11
N THR A 359 19.35 1.65 -0.53
CA THR A 359 20.21 2.62 -1.21
C THR A 359 19.93 4.03 -0.70
N ILE A 360 20.89 4.91 -0.79
CA ILE A 360 20.80 6.31 -0.32
C ILE A 360 21.26 7.24 -1.44
N SER A 361 20.53 8.33 -1.61
CA SER A 361 20.92 9.49 -2.43
C SER A 361 21.15 10.71 -1.53
N ARG A 362 22.22 11.49 -1.81
CA ARG A 362 22.55 12.74 -1.11
C ARG A 362 22.40 13.98 -1.99
N ASP A 363 21.98 13.79 -3.23
CA ASP A 363 21.86 14.80 -4.29
C ASP A 363 20.46 14.80 -4.92
N ASP A 364 19.44 14.62 -4.07
CA ASP A 364 18.02 14.64 -4.47
C ASP A 364 17.65 13.63 -5.56
N GLY A 365 18.26 12.44 -5.49
CA GLY A 365 17.91 11.34 -6.37
C GLY A 365 18.67 11.31 -7.70
N GLU A 366 19.66 12.17 -7.91
CA GLU A 366 20.50 12.14 -9.11
C GLU A 366 21.45 10.94 -9.12
N THR A 367 22.11 10.69 -7.99
CA THR A 367 22.97 9.52 -7.82
C THR A 367 22.60 8.72 -6.58
N TRP A 368 22.88 7.44 -6.60
CA TRP A 368 22.53 6.50 -5.54
C TRP A 368 23.72 5.64 -5.16
N SER A 369 23.86 5.38 -3.86
CA SER A 369 24.85 4.42 -3.38
C SER A 369 24.59 3.02 -3.94
N PRO A 370 25.60 2.15 -4.04
CA PRO A 370 25.36 0.74 -4.33
C PRO A 370 24.38 0.13 -3.34
N PRO A 371 23.41 -0.70 -3.79
CA PRO A 371 22.48 -1.37 -2.90
C PRO A 371 23.21 -2.27 -1.88
N LYS A 372 22.76 -2.22 -0.61
CA LYS A 372 23.23 -3.13 0.43
C LYS A 372 22.08 -3.84 1.14
N THR A 373 22.28 -5.09 1.54
CA THR A 373 21.34 -5.84 2.37
C THR A 373 21.46 -5.33 3.82
N ILE A 374 20.34 -4.86 4.39
CA ILE A 374 20.30 -4.34 5.77
C ILE A 374 19.52 -5.25 6.73
N SER A 375 18.74 -6.19 6.22
CA SER A 375 18.06 -7.21 7.01
C SER A 375 17.66 -8.39 6.12
N SER A 376 17.42 -9.56 6.71
CA SER A 376 16.93 -10.74 6.00
C SER A 376 16.19 -11.70 6.92
N THR A 377 15.32 -12.55 6.36
CA THR A 377 14.62 -13.63 7.06
C THR A 377 14.32 -14.77 6.10
N THR A 378 14.27 -16.00 6.60
CA THR A 378 13.77 -17.19 5.88
C THR A 378 12.27 -17.40 6.10
N ASP A 379 11.64 -16.60 6.93
CA ASP A 379 10.22 -16.70 7.29
C ASP A 379 9.39 -15.59 6.63
N THR A 380 8.09 -15.61 6.85
CA THR A 380 7.17 -14.57 6.37
C THR A 380 7.50 -13.21 6.99
N SER A 381 7.29 -12.15 6.23
CA SER A 381 7.58 -10.79 6.66
C SER A 381 6.60 -9.78 6.07
N ASP A 382 6.39 -8.72 6.82
CA ASP A 382 5.67 -7.53 6.35
C ASP A 382 6.47 -6.74 5.30
N HIS A 383 5.91 -5.64 4.80
CA HIS A 383 6.63 -4.69 3.96
C HIS A 383 7.65 -3.92 4.80
N PRO A 384 8.85 -3.66 4.28
CA PRO A 384 9.76 -2.73 4.92
C PRO A 384 9.20 -1.30 4.81
N LEU A 385 9.20 -0.57 5.90
CA LEU A 385 8.85 0.85 5.93
C LEU A 385 10.04 1.64 6.43
N LEU A 386 10.13 2.90 6.00
CA LEU A 386 11.05 3.88 6.55
C LEU A 386 10.28 4.88 7.41
N VAL A 387 10.85 5.27 8.52
CA VAL A 387 10.33 6.32 9.39
C VAL A 387 11.47 7.18 9.90
N SER A 388 11.24 8.47 10.12
CA SER A 388 12.26 9.40 10.63
C SER A 388 11.71 10.17 11.84
N ASN A 389 12.59 10.42 12.81
CA ASN A 389 12.34 11.35 13.91
C ASN A 389 12.88 12.77 13.62
N GLY A 390 13.25 13.03 12.38
CA GLY A 390 13.85 14.30 11.94
C GLY A 390 15.39 14.30 11.98
N GLN A 391 16.02 13.48 12.81
CA GLN A 391 17.49 13.39 12.95
C GLN A 391 18.02 12.09 12.35
N GLN A 392 17.28 11.01 12.51
CA GLN A 392 17.65 9.65 12.12
C GLN A 392 16.54 9.01 11.32
N VAL A 393 16.90 8.26 10.29
CA VAL A 393 15.99 7.37 9.54
C VAL A 393 16.11 5.95 10.07
N TYR A 394 15.00 5.26 10.17
CA TYR A 394 14.94 3.88 10.63
C TYR A 394 14.21 3.00 9.62
N LEU A 395 14.70 1.78 9.47
CA LEU A 395 13.94 0.68 8.89
C LEU A 395 12.98 0.11 9.95
N SER A 396 11.70 0.08 9.66
CA SER A 396 10.68 -0.63 10.43
C SER A 396 10.32 -1.91 9.68
N TRP A 397 10.55 -3.06 10.31
CA TRP A 397 10.28 -4.33 9.68
C TRP A 397 9.77 -5.37 10.68
N MET A 398 8.68 -6.04 10.32
CA MET A 398 8.08 -7.14 11.07
C MET A 398 8.34 -8.44 10.34
N THR A 399 8.90 -9.42 11.04
CA THR A 399 9.08 -10.80 10.55
C THR A 399 8.44 -11.78 11.54
N LYS A 400 8.00 -12.93 11.07
CA LYS A 400 7.46 -13.97 11.97
C LYS A 400 8.56 -14.53 12.87
N ALA A 401 9.76 -14.72 12.35
CA ALA A 401 10.88 -15.28 13.08
C ALA A 401 11.36 -14.38 14.22
N ASP A 402 11.57 -13.08 13.93
CA ASP A 402 12.24 -12.14 14.84
C ASP A 402 11.29 -11.17 15.55
N GLY A 403 10.02 -11.10 15.11
CA GLY A 403 9.09 -10.07 15.55
C GLY A 403 9.38 -8.70 14.92
N PHE A 404 8.90 -7.65 15.57
CA PHE A 404 9.10 -6.28 15.15
C PHE A 404 10.51 -5.78 15.47
N ARG A 405 11.16 -5.15 14.49
CA ARG A 405 12.45 -4.48 14.65
C ARG A 405 12.41 -3.08 14.06
N LEU A 406 13.00 -2.14 14.78
CA LEU A 406 13.34 -0.81 14.30
C LEU A 406 14.87 -0.70 14.26
N THR A 407 15.42 -0.60 13.04
CA THR A 407 16.88 -0.57 12.81
C THR A 407 17.26 0.80 12.30
N ALA A 408 18.19 1.49 13.01
CA ALA A 408 18.73 2.75 12.53
C ALA A 408 19.44 2.55 11.18
N ILE A 409 19.17 3.43 10.24
CA ILE A 409 19.93 3.51 8.99
C ILE A 409 21.21 4.27 9.30
N GLU A 410 22.29 3.52 9.43
CA GLU A 410 23.61 4.13 9.65
C GLU A 410 24.10 4.76 8.35
N ASP A 411 24.56 5.99 8.51
CA ASP A 411 25.27 6.73 7.49
C ASP A 411 26.70 6.19 7.46
N GLN A 412 26.96 5.21 6.59
CA GLN A 412 28.34 4.80 6.35
C GLN A 412 28.88 5.59 5.15
N PRO A 413 30.07 6.18 5.26
CA PRO A 413 30.71 6.96 4.23
C PRO A 413 31.00 6.14 2.96
#